data_642c7baa6279406918279937c14d08d6
#
_entry.id   642c7baa6279406918279937c14d08d6
#
_cell.length_a   1.000
_cell.length_b   1.000
_cell.length_c   1.000
_cell.angle_alpha   90.00
_cell.angle_beta   90.00
_cell.angle_gamma   90.00
#
_symmetry.space_group_name_H-M   'P 1'
#
loop_
_entity.id
_entity.type
_entity.pdbx_description
1 polymer ?
#
loop_
_entity_poly.entity_id
_entity_poly.type
_entity_poly.pdbx_seq_one_letter_code
_entity_poly.pdbx_strand_id
1 'polypeptide(L)'
;MKKDIVAGLGEIGLPILKILSKKEKIVGYDIDKKLMNEKKFLQLNEFPTSFLHVAIPVTTKFDSNVIQLYKKFKPDCIVIHSTIPPGTTERLQKKLSSPIIYSATRGVHKRMLRDL
;
A
#
# COMPACT_ATOMS: atom_id res chain seq x y z
N MET A 1 -17.47 0.75 9.06
CA MET A 1 -16.09 1.23 9.27
C MET A 1 -15.12 0.49 8.39
N LYS A 2 -14.14 1.19 7.88
CA LYS A 2 -13.15 0.62 6.97
C LYS A 2 -11.74 0.87 7.47
N LYS A 3 -10.80 0.04 7.03
CA LYS A 3 -9.39 0.21 7.38
C LYS A 3 -8.58 0.60 6.15
N ASP A 4 -7.40 1.17 6.38
CA ASP A 4 -6.40 1.39 5.35
C ASP A 4 -5.23 0.44 5.59
N ILE A 5 -4.61 -0.01 4.51
CA ILE A 5 -3.46 -0.91 4.57
C ILE A 5 -2.29 -0.29 3.83
N VAL A 6 -1.10 -0.38 4.43
CA VAL A 6 0.15 -0.06 3.74
C VAL A 6 0.86 -1.38 3.48
N ALA A 7 0.95 -1.79 2.22
CA ALA A 7 1.61 -3.03 1.82
C ALA A 7 3.04 -2.75 1.38
N GLY A 8 3.98 -3.45 2.01
CA GLY A 8 5.41 -3.22 1.82
C GLY A 8 5.94 -2.24 2.86
N LEU A 9 6.65 -2.76 3.86
CA LEU A 9 7.11 -1.97 5.00
C LEU A 9 8.62 -1.72 4.97
N GLY A 10 9.16 -1.50 3.77
CA GLY A 10 10.55 -1.14 3.59
C GLY A 10 10.76 0.37 3.69
N GLU A 11 11.74 0.88 2.91
CA GLU A 11 12.17 2.28 2.99
C GLU A 11 11.07 3.28 2.67
N ILE A 12 10.12 2.92 1.82
CA ILE A 12 9.02 3.81 1.42
C ILE A 12 7.80 3.56 2.29
N GLY A 13 7.41 2.31 2.45
CA GLY A 13 6.17 1.95 3.12
C GLY A 13 6.16 2.24 4.60
N LEU A 14 7.25 1.99 5.29
CA LEU A 14 7.29 2.21 6.73
C LEU A 14 7.13 3.69 7.11
N PRO A 15 7.79 4.66 6.44
CA PRO A 15 7.52 6.08 6.68
C PRO A 15 6.06 6.46 6.41
N ILE A 16 5.47 5.93 5.36
CA ILE A 16 4.07 6.19 5.04
C ILE A 16 3.17 5.69 6.16
N LEU A 17 3.42 4.47 6.63
CA LEU A 17 2.66 3.91 7.74
C LEU A 17 2.76 4.78 9.00
N LYS A 18 3.96 5.25 9.32
CA LYS A 18 4.17 6.12 10.48
C LYS A 18 3.38 7.42 10.38
N ILE A 19 3.36 8.03 9.20
CA ILE A 19 2.62 9.28 8.99
C ILE A 19 1.12 9.03 9.11
N LEU A 20 0.64 7.97 8.48
CA LEU A 20 -0.79 7.66 8.47
C LEU A 20 -1.27 7.00 9.75
N SER A 21 -0.35 6.61 10.64
CA SER A 21 -0.71 5.92 11.89
C SER A 21 -1.48 6.79 12.86
N LYS A 22 -1.62 8.07 12.58
CA LYS A 22 -2.53 8.93 13.32
C LYS A 22 -3.99 8.54 13.13
N LYS A 23 -4.29 7.83 12.04
CA LYS A 23 -5.61 7.26 11.81
C LYS A 23 -5.76 6.01 12.66
N GLU A 24 -6.93 5.81 13.24
CA GLU A 24 -7.18 4.68 14.12
C GLU A 24 -7.14 3.34 13.41
N LYS A 25 -7.62 3.29 12.18
CA LYS A 25 -7.77 2.04 11.45
C LYS A 25 -6.82 1.97 10.26
N ILE A 26 -5.54 1.97 10.56
CA ILE A 26 -4.51 1.75 9.56
C ILE A 26 -3.51 0.72 10.07
N VAL A 27 -3.06 -0.16 9.18
CA VAL A 27 -2.13 -1.21 9.56
C VAL A 27 -1.20 -1.52 8.39
N GLY A 28 0.03 -1.92 8.71
CA GLY A 28 1.00 -2.36 7.73
C GLY A 28 0.87 -3.84 7.43
N TYR A 29 1.17 -4.22 6.20
CA TYR A 29 1.23 -5.60 5.75
C TYR A 29 2.53 -5.84 5.01
N ASP A 30 3.21 -6.94 5.32
CA ASP A 30 4.42 -7.35 4.62
C ASP A 30 4.49 -8.87 4.62
N ILE A 31 5.08 -9.44 3.57
CA ILE A 31 5.34 -10.88 3.54
C ILE A 31 6.37 -11.28 4.60
N ASP A 32 7.26 -10.34 4.96
CA ASP A 32 8.13 -10.53 6.11
C ASP A 32 7.37 -10.09 7.36
N LYS A 33 6.87 -11.07 8.08
CA LYS A 33 6.05 -10.83 9.27
C LYS A 33 6.77 -10.06 10.37
N LYS A 34 8.10 -10.07 10.37
CA LYS A 34 8.90 -9.33 11.35
C LYS A 34 8.72 -7.82 11.20
N LEU A 35 8.35 -7.36 10.02
CA LEU A 35 8.19 -5.94 9.73
C LEU A 35 6.80 -5.41 10.10
N MET A 36 5.84 -6.28 10.35
CA MET A 36 4.47 -5.85 10.59
C MET A 36 4.03 -6.09 12.04
N ASN A 37 3.05 -5.33 12.47
CA ASN A 37 2.38 -5.53 13.75
C ASN A 37 1.23 -6.52 13.55
N GLU A 38 1.52 -7.81 13.70
CA GLU A 38 0.53 -8.87 13.47
C GLU A 38 -0.68 -8.76 14.36
N LYS A 39 -0.49 -8.34 15.61
CA LYS A 39 -1.60 -8.20 16.54
C LYS A 39 -2.62 -7.16 16.06
N LYS A 40 -2.12 -6.00 15.64
CA LYS A 40 -2.98 -4.95 15.11
C LYS A 40 -3.63 -5.38 13.79
N PHE A 41 -2.87 -6.10 12.95
CA PHE A 41 -3.40 -6.62 11.69
C PHE A 41 -4.59 -7.54 11.93
N LEU A 42 -4.47 -8.45 12.89
CA LEU A 42 -5.56 -9.37 13.24
C LEU A 42 -6.76 -8.64 13.84
N GLN A 43 -6.52 -7.62 14.66
CA GLN A 43 -7.59 -6.82 15.25
C GLN A 43 -8.42 -6.10 14.19
N LEU A 44 -7.81 -5.69 13.10
CA LEU A 44 -8.49 -4.96 12.02
C LEU A 44 -8.94 -5.85 10.87
N ASN A 45 -8.71 -7.15 10.97
CA ASN A 45 -8.95 -8.09 9.87
C ASN A 45 -10.41 -8.14 9.40
N GLU A 46 -11.36 -7.95 10.30
CA GLU A 46 -12.79 -7.98 9.94
C GLU A 46 -13.27 -6.74 9.19
N PHE A 47 -12.53 -5.64 9.24
CA PHE A 47 -12.95 -4.42 8.56
C PHE A 47 -12.61 -4.49 7.07
N PRO A 48 -13.52 -4.06 6.19
CA PRO A 48 -13.19 -3.95 4.77
C PRO A 48 -12.10 -2.90 4.54
N THR A 49 -11.40 -3.00 3.43
CA THR A 49 -10.28 -2.12 3.11
C THR A 49 -10.74 -0.95 2.25
N SER A 50 -10.48 0.27 2.71
CA SER A 50 -10.74 1.48 1.93
C SER A 50 -9.57 1.76 0.98
N PHE A 51 -8.44 2.19 1.51
CA PHE A 51 -7.25 2.46 0.71
C PHE A 51 -6.19 1.40 0.94
N LEU A 52 -5.67 0.88 -0.16
CA LEU A 52 -4.49 0.02 -0.15
C LEU A 52 -3.32 0.82 -0.69
N HIS A 53 -2.40 1.19 0.19
CA HIS A 53 -1.17 1.89 -0.19
C HIS A 53 -0.12 0.86 -0.55
N VAL A 54 0.36 0.89 -1.79
CA VAL A 54 1.32 -0.09 -2.30
C VAL A 54 2.71 0.53 -2.34
N ALA A 55 3.62 -0.05 -1.58
CA ALA A 55 5.02 0.39 -1.52
C ALA A 55 5.98 -0.80 -1.61
N ILE A 56 5.60 -1.79 -2.41
CA ILE A 56 6.41 -3.00 -2.61
C ILE A 56 7.52 -2.76 -3.64
N PRO A 57 8.59 -3.58 -3.65
CA PRO A 57 9.64 -3.45 -4.65
C PRO A 57 9.12 -3.61 -6.07
N VAL A 58 9.68 -2.83 -6.99
CA VAL A 58 9.30 -2.89 -8.40
C VAL A 58 10.22 -3.90 -9.10
N THR A 59 9.67 -5.06 -9.40
CA THR A 59 10.36 -6.15 -10.07
C THR A 59 9.50 -6.60 -11.26
N THR A 60 9.95 -7.62 -11.98
CA THR A 60 9.14 -8.22 -13.05
C THR A 60 7.83 -8.78 -12.53
N LYS A 61 7.73 -9.02 -11.23
CA LYS A 61 6.52 -9.54 -10.59
C LYS A 61 5.63 -8.47 -9.97
N PHE A 62 5.95 -7.20 -10.19
CA PHE A 62 5.21 -6.11 -9.56
C PHE A 62 3.70 -6.20 -9.85
N ASP A 63 3.36 -6.34 -11.12
CA ASP A 63 1.94 -6.39 -11.52
C ASP A 63 1.21 -7.56 -10.85
N SER A 64 1.80 -8.74 -10.88
CA SER A 64 1.15 -9.90 -10.27
C SER A 64 1.06 -9.76 -8.75
N ASN A 65 2.04 -9.14 -8.12
CA ASN A 65 2.01 -8.90 -6.68
C ASN A 65 0.91 -7.92 -6.31
N VAL A 66 0.72 -6.86 -7.08
CA VAL A 66 -0.37 -5.90 -6.86
C VAL A 66 -1.72 -6.57 -7.04
N ILE A 67 -1.87 -7.40 -8.07
CA ILE A 67 -3.10 -8.13 -8.32
C ILE A 67 -3.43 -9.07 -7.15
N GLN A 68 -2.43 -9.75 -6.61
CA GLN A 68 -2.63 -10.62 -5.45
C GLN A 68 -3.08 -9.83 -4.21
N LEU A 69 -2.48 -8.66 -3.98
CA LEU A 69 -2.89 -7.79 -2.88
C LEU A 69 -4.32 -7.30 -3.06
N TYR A 70 -4.68 -6.97 -4.29
CA TYR A 70 -6.05 -6.57 -4.61
C TYR A 70 -7.05 -7.69 -4.29
N LYS A 71 -6.73 -8.92 -4.70
CA LYS A 71 -7.60 -10.07 -4.44
C LYS A 71 -7.72 -10.37 -2.96
N LYS A 72 -6.63 -10.18 -2.22
CA LYS A 72 -6.59 -10.46 -0.78
C LYS A 72 -7.40 -9.44 0.01
N PHE A 73 -7.23 -8.16 -0.27
CA PHE A 73 -7.80 -7.09 0.54
C PHE A 73 -9.02 -6.41 -0.06
N LYS A 74 -9.25 -6.56 -1.36
CA LYS A 74 -10.40 -5.98 -2.07
C LYS A 74 -10.62 -4.51 -1.73
N PRO A 75 -9.61 -3.64 -1.92
CA PRO A 75 -9.73 -2.25 -1.52
C PRO A 75 -10.68 -1.47 -2.42
N ASP A 76 -11.22 -0.37 -1.88
CA ASP A 76 -12.01 0.57 -2.67
C ASP A 76 -11.13 1.37 -3.62
N CYS A 77 -9.88 1.62 -3.22
CA CYS A 77 -8.93 2.40 -4.00
C CYS A 77 -7.51 1.91 -3.73
N ILE A 78 -6.67 1.92 -4.76
CA ILE A 78 -5.25 1.56 -4.65
C ILE A 78 -4.41 2.81 -4.86
N VAL A 79 -3.46 3.08 -3.97
CA VAL A 79 -2.53 4.19 -4.11
C VAL A 79 -1.13 3.60 -4.23
N ILE A 80 -0.48 3.79 -5.38
CA ILE A 80 0.86 3.24 -5.63
C ILE A 80 1.89 4.30 -5.28
N HIS A 81 2.75 3.98 -4.33
CA HIS A 81 3.85 4.83 -3.89
C HIS A 81 5.20 4.41 -4.47
N SER A 82 5.31 3.18 -4.96
CA SER A 82 6.53 2.69 -5.60
C SER A 82 6.78 3.46 -6.89
N THR A 83 8.07 3.68 -7.23
CA THR A 83 8.42 4.33 -8.49
C THR A 83 8.28 3.30 -9.60
N ILE A 84 7.29 3.48 -10.47
CA ILE A 84 6.96 2.52 -11.52
C ILE A 84 7.19 3.09 -12.92
N PRO A 85 7.46 2.22 -13.91
CA PRO A 85 7.62 2.68 -15.29
C PRO A 85 6.31 3.24 -15.87
N PRO A 86 6.40 4.12 -16.89
CA PRO A 86 5.21 4.60 -17.59
C PRO A 86 4.36 3.44 -18.11
N GLY A 87 3.05 3.60 -18.08
CA GLY A 87 2.13 2.59 -18.57
C GLY A 87 1.73 1.53 -17.56
N THR A 88 2.41 1.45 -16.41
CA THR A 88 2.10 0.43 -15.40
C THR A 88 0.70 0.63 -14.82
N THR A 89 0.34 1.86 -14.49
CA THR A 89 -0.98 2.17 -13.92
C THR A 89 -2.10 1.83 -14.89
N GLU A 90 -1.94 2.19 -16.16
CA GLU A 90 -2.93 1.89 -17.20
C GLU A 90 -3.09 0.39 -17.38
N ARG A 91 -1.97 -0.33 -17.39
CA ARG A 91 -1.99 -1.79 -17.56
C ARG A 91 -2.71 -2.47 -16.39
N LEU A 92 -2.43 -2.04 -15.17
CA LEU A 92 -3.09 -2.56 -13.98
C LEU A 92 -4.58 -2.18 -13.94
N GLN A 93 -4.92 -0.97 -14.33
CA GLN A 93 -6.32 -0.49 -14.30
C GLN A 93 -7.21 -1.33 -15.20
N LYS A 94 -6.68 -1.88 -16.28
CA LYS A 94 -7.45 -2.78 -17.16
C LYS A 94 -7.79 -4.10 -16.49
N LYS A 95 -7.04 -4.49 -15.46
CA LYS A 95 -7.22 -5.79 -14.78
C LYS A 95 -7.94 -5.68 -13.44
N LEU A 96 -8.03 -4.47 -12.88
CA LEU A 96 -8.58 -4.26 -11.54
C LEU A 96 -9.79 -3.34 -11.62
N SER A 97 -10.79 -3.65 -10.79
CA SER A 97 -12.04 -2.87 -10.76
C SER A 97 -11.94 -1.60 -9.93
N SER A 98 -11.03 -1.58 -8.94
CA SER A 98 -10.87 -0.40 -8.09
C SER A 98 -9.99 0.64 -8.76
N PRO A 99 -10.28 1.94 -8.55
CA PRO A 99 -9.42 2.98 -9.10
C PRO A 99 -8.01 2.92 -8.54
N ILE A 100 -7.03 3.24 -9.38
CA ILE A 100 -5.62 3.26 -9.03
C ILE A 100 -5.10 4.68 -9.16
N ILE A 101 -4.51 5.18 -8.08
CA ILE A 101 -3.87 6.49 -8.04
C ILE A 101 -2.38 6.27 -7.93
N TYR A 102 -1.60 6.96 -8.75
CA TYR A 102 -0.16 6.92 -8.65
C TYR A 102 0.33 8.15 -7.90
N SER A 103 0.95 7.92 -6.74
CA SER A 103 1.51 8.97 -5.91
C SER A 103 3.02 8.77 -5.86
N ALA A 104 3.75 9.44 -6.74
CA ALA A 104 5.19 9.31 -6.78
C ALA A 104 5.81 9.78 -5.47
N THR A 105 6.53 8.90 -4.80
CA THR A 105 7.25 9.24 -3.57
C THR A 105 8.69 9.61 -3.87
N ARG A 106 8.89 10.24 -4.98
CA ARG A 106 10.19 10.58 -5.46
C ARG A 106 11.02 11.33 -4.43
N GLY A 107 12.14 10.73 -4.05
CA GLY A 107 13.16 11.44 -3.41
C GLY A 107 13.02 11.47 -2.01
N VAL A 108 12.36 10.81 -1.37
CA VAL A 108 12.78 10.78 -0.13
C VAL A 108 11.97 10.78 1.07
N HIS A 109 12.36 9.99 1.96
CA HIS A 109 11.75 9.84 3.26
C HIS A 109 11.61 11.16 4.02
N LYS A 110 12.64 12.00 3.98
CA LYS A 110 12.60 13.29 4.67
C LYS A 110 11.50 14.19 4.16
N ARG A 111 11.36 14.21 2.83
CA ARG A 111 10.34 15.04 2.20
C ARG A 111 8.95 14.51 2.49
N MET A 112 8.79 13.20 2.47
CA MET A 112 7.52 12.57 2.81
C MET A 112 7.10 12.90 4.23
N LEU A 113 8.02 12.83 5.19
CA LEU A 113 7.73 13.15 6.58
C LEU A 113 7.33 14.60 6.76
N ARG A 114 7.76 15.48 5.88
CA ARG A 114 7.45 16.90 5.94
C ARG A 114 6.15 17.25 5.23
N ASP A 115 5.90 16.64 4.08
CA ASP A 115 4.80 17.01 3.20
C ASP A 115 3.51 16.25 3.44
N LEU A 116 3.58 15.15 4.15
CA LEU A 116 2.43 14.36 4.52
C LEU A 116 2.00 14.63 5.94
#